data_18b9d90267fba904b3a5fa1c8255b33c
#
_entry.id   18b9d90267fba904b3a5fa1c8255b33c
#
_cell.length_a   1.000
_cell.length_b   1.000
_cell.length_c   1.000
_cell.angle_alpha   90.00
_cell.angle_beta   90.00
_cell.angle_gamma   90.00
#
_symmetry.space_group_name_H-M   'P 1'
#
loop_
_entity.id
_entity.type
_entity.pdbx_description
1 polymer ?
#
loop_
_entity_poly.entity_id
_entity_poly.type
_entity_poly.pdbx_seq_one_letter_code
_entity_poly.pdbx_strand_id
1 'polypeptide(L)'
;MTDVFGNYVVQKLFEHGNQAQKKILANQMKNHVMDLSTQMYGCRVVQKALEHILTDQQAAMVKELEAHVLKCVKDQNGNHVIQKAIERVPAEHIQFIINAFTGQVTRLAAHPYGCRVIQRMLEHCEEPSRQSILRELHAGVYSLITDQYGNYVIQHVIEKGQEQDRTRVITTVISQLLSFSKHKFASNVVEKSIQCANASQRAEILRILTSPNERGESPLLGLMRDQYGNYVIRKFMRCAV
;
A
#
# COMPACT_ATOMS: atom_id res chain seq x y z
N MET A 1 -17.55 21.77 10.19
CA MET A 1 -16.85 20.58 9.63
C MET A 1 -15.67 20.13 10.49
N THR A 2 -15.04 21.02 11.21
CA THR A 2 -13.88 20.74 12.11
C THR A 2 -14.25 20.54 13.58
N ASP A 3 -15.51 20.73 13.94
CA ASP A 3 -16.02 20.52 15.29
C ASP A 3 -16.16 19.04 15.62
N VAL A 4 -15.89 18.67 16.90
CA VAL A 4 -15.88 17.28 17.41
C VAL A 4 -17.20 16.55 17.17
N PHE A 5 -18.34 17.24 17.34
CA PHE A 5 -19.68 16.68 17.15
C PHE A 5 -20.29 17.07 15.81
N GLY A 6 -20.08 18.30 15.37
CA GLY A 6 -20.64 18.82 14.13
C GLY A 6 -20.15 18.07 12.88
N ASN A 7 -18.92 17.52 12.88
CA ASN A 7 -18.43 16.73 11.77
C ASN A 7 -19.32 15.50 11.46
N TYR A 8 -19.85 14.83 12.48
CA TYR A 8 -20.75 13.68 12.30
C TYR A 8 -22.07 14.09 11.62
N VAL A 9 -22.62 15.24 11.97
CA VAL A 9 -23.83 15.75 11.34
C VAL A 9 -23.59 16.00 9.85
N VAL A 10 -22.46 16.66 9.51
CA VAL A 10 -22.11 16.93 8.11
C VAL A 10 -21.86 15.64 7.33
N GLN A 11 -21.18 14.64 7.93
CA GLN A 11 -21.00 13.33 7.30
C GLN A 11 -22.35 12.67 7.00
N LYS A 12 -23.32 12.69 7.95
CA LYS A 12 -24.66 12.14 7.74
C LYS A 12 -25.45 12.89 6.66
N LEU A 13 -25.27 14.20 6.52
CA LEU A 13 -25.87 14.96 5.43
C LEU A 13 -25.29 14.56 4.07
N PHE A 14 -24.00 14.24 3.95
CA PHE A 14 -23.44 13.65 2.73
C PHE A 14 -23.95 12.22 2.47
N GLU A 15 -24.18 11.41 3.49
CA GLU A 15 -24.71 10.05 3.33
C GLU A 15 -26.17 10.06 2.85
N HIS A 16 -27.02 10.82 3.49
CA HIS A 16 -28.49 10.74 3.37
C HIS A 16 -29.17 11.90 2.66
N GLY A 17 -28.46 13.02 2.48
CA GLY A 17 -29.02 14.19 1.78
C GLY A 17 -29.27 13.92 0.29
N ASN A 18 -30.17 14.70 -0.31
CA ASN A 18 -30.34 14.68 -1.76
C ASN A 18 -29.17 15.40 -2.48
N GLN A 19 -29.07 15.27 -3.81
CA GLN A 19 -27.95 15.84 -4.58
C GLN A 19 -27.85 17.37 -4.48
N ALA A 20 -28.97 18.08 -4.36
CA ALA A 20 -28.98 19.54 -4.18
C ALA A 20 -28.34 19.93 -2.84
N GLN A 21 -28.68 19.22 -1.75
CA GLN A 21 -28.11 19.43 -0.42
C GLN A 21 -26.61 19.10 -0.39
N LYS A 22 -26.20 17.98 -1.00
CA LYS A 22 -24.78 17.60 -1.13
C LYS A 22 -23.99 18.63 -1.91
N LYS A 23 -24.56 19.19 -2.98
CA LYS A 23 -23.96 20.26 -3.77
C LYS A 23 -23.71 21.53 -2.96
N ILE A 24 -24.67 21.93 -2.15
CA ILE A 24 -24.53 23.09 -1.26
C ILE A 24 -23.39 22.86 -0.26
N LEU A 25 -23.34 21.69 0.37
CA LEU A 25 -22.29 21.32 1.33
C LEU A 25 -20.91 21.31 0.66
N ALA A 26 -20.78 20.70 -0.52
CA ALA A 26 -19.52 20.65 -1.27
C ALA A 26 -19.03 22.05 -1.65
N ASN A 27 -19.95 22.95 -2.05
CA ASN A 27 -19.61 24.33 -2.36
C ASN A 27 -19.05 25.10 -1.14
N GLN A 28 -19.50 24.77 0.08
CA GLN A 28 -18.95 25.36 1.31
C GLN A 28 -17.53 24.84 1.64
N MET A 29 -17.10 23.74 1.04
CA MET A 29 -15.75 23.21 1.21
C MET A 29 -14.76 23.83 0.20
N LYS A 30 -15.24 24.46 -0.85
CA LYS A 30 -14.42 25.04 -1.91
C LYS A 30 -13.43 26.07 -1.33
N ASN A 31 -12.18 26.00 -1.78
CA ASN A 31 -11.02 26.75 -1.31
C ASN A 31 -10.55 26.42 0.13
N HIS A 32 -11.12 25.36 0.74
CA HIS A 32 -10.76 24.90 2.07
C HIS A 32 -10.40 23.41 2.11
N VAL A 33 -10.38 22.72 0.96
CA VAL A 33 -10.18 21.25 0.89
C VAL A 33 -8.83 20.86 1.46
N MET A 34 -7.77 21.62 1.17
CA MET A 34 -6.43 21.34 1.70
C MET A 34 -6.39 21.44 3.23
N ASP A 35 -6.93 22.52 3.80
CA ASP A 35 -6.96 22.76 5.24
C ASP A 35 -7.79 21.69 5.96
N LEU A 36 -8.97 21.39 5.42
CA LEU A 36 -9.84 20.32 5.96
C LEU A 36 -9.16 18.96 5.89
N SER A 37 -8.42 18.68 4.82
CA SER A 37 -7.76 17.37 4.61
C SER A 37 -6.70 17.05 5.66
N THR A 38 -6.05 18.05 6.23
CA THR A 38 -5.01 17.87 7.26
C THR A 38 -5.53 17.95 8.69
N GLN A 39 -6.83 18.22 8.87
CA GLN A 39 -7.46 18.29 10.18
C GLN A 39 -8.14 16.95 10.57
N MET A 40 -8.06 16.59 11.84
CA MET A 40 -8.55 15.32 12.38
C MET A 40 -10.03 15.02 12.03
N TYR A 41 -10.90 15.99 12.15
CA TYR A 41 -12.33 15.84 11.85
C TYR A 41 -12.67 16.28 10.43
N GLY A 42 -12.00 17.33 9.94
CA GLY A 42 -12.17 17.84 8.57
C GLY A 42 -11.86 16.76 7.52
N CYS A 43 -10.80 15.98 7.70
CA CYS A 43 -10.43 14.92 6.77
C CYS A 43 -11.53 13.85 6.62
N ARG A 44 -12.30 13.57 7.68
CA ARG A 44 -13.43 12.63 7.64
C ARG A 44 -14.57 13.17 6.78
N VAL A 45 -14.83 14.47 6.90
CA VAL A 45 -15.85 15.15 6.09
C VAL A 45 -15.46 15.17 4.61
N VAL A 46 -14.18 15.47 4.29
CA VAL A 46 -13.68 15.44 2.90
C VAL A 46 -13.80 14.04 2.30
N GLN A 47 -13.38 13.00 3.03
CA GLN A 47 -13.52 11.60 2.58
C GLN A 47 -14.98 11.26 2.30
N LYS A 48 -15.89 11.64 3.20
CA LYS A 48 -17.31 11.36 3.06
C LYS A 48 -17.92 12.14 1.88
N ALA A 49 -17.51 13.39 1.66
CA ALA A 49 -17.92 14.16 0.49
C ALA A 49 -17.53 13.45 -0.80
N LEU A 50 -16.26 13.02 -0.94
CA LEU A 50 -15.76 12.29 -2.12
C LEU A 50 -16.51 10.96 -2.40
N GLU A 51 -17.12 10.34 -1.39
CA GLU A 51 -17.93 9.13 -1.57
C GLU A 51 -19.32 9.41 -2.18
N HIS A 52 -19.86 10.61 -1.99
CA HIS A 52 -21.30 10.87 -2.21
C HIS A 52 -21.64 12.03 -3.15
N ILE A 53 -20.67 12.82 -3.58
CA ILE A 53 -20.88 13.94 -4.54
C ILE A 53 -20.68 13.48 -5.98
N LEU A 54 -21.13 14.30 -6.93
CA LEU A 54 -21.00 14.03 -8.37
C LEU A 54 -19.56 14.21 -8.85
N THR A 55 -19.23 13.58 -9.97
CA THR A 55 -17.87 13.55 -10.53
C THR A 55 -17.27 14.93 -10.80
N ASP A 56 -18.05 15.88 -11.33
CA ASP A 56 -17.61 17.24 -11.57
C ASP A 56 -17.21 17.96 -10.28
N GLN A 57 -17.93 17.71 -9.20
CA GLN A 57 -17.62 18.23 -7.88
C GLN A 57 -16.41 17.52 -7.24
N GLN A 58 -16.30 16.21 -7.43
CA GLN A 58 -15.10 15.46 -7.01
C GLN A 58 -13.85 16.04 -7.68
N ALA A 59 -13.89 16.23 -9.01
CA ALA A 59 -12.79 16.79 -9.79
C ALA A 59 -12.38 18.19 -9.30
N ALA A 60 -13.35 19.07 -9.06
CA ALA A 60 -13.10 20.41 -8.53
C ALA A 60 -12.47 20.35 -7.12
N MET A 61 -12.93 19.42 -6.26
CA MET A 61 -12.44 19.26 -4.90
C MET A 61 -11.00 18.72 -4.87
N VAL A 62 -10.71 17.67 -5.63
CA VAL A 62 -9.36 17.09 -5.64
C VAL A 62 -8.33 18.00 -6.30
N LYS A 63 -8.73 18.85 -7.21
CA LYS A 63 -7.85 19.82 -7.86
C LYS A 63 -7.20 20.79 -6.88
N GLU A 64 -7.86 21.11 -5.76
CA GLU A 64 -7.27 21.95 -4.71
C GLU A 64 -6.07 21.28 -4.01
N LEU A 65 -5.94 19.97 -4.14
CA LEU A 65 -4.82 19.20 -3.58
C LEU A 65 -3.61 19.10 -4.52
N GLU A 66 -3.74 19.53 -5.80
CA GLU A 66 -2.74 19.31 -6.84
C GLU A 66 -1.33 19.79 -6.45
N ALA A 67 -1.22 21.00 -5.93
CA ALA A 67 0.07 21.55 -5.48
C ALA A 67 0.58 20.95 -4.15
N HIS A 68 -0.23 20.12 -3.47
CA HIS A 68 0.01 19.68 -2.10
C HIS A 68 -0.01 18.16 -1.92
N VAL A 69 -0.03 17.38 -3.01
CA VAL A 69 -0.16 15.91 -2.96
C VAL A 69 0.82 15.27 -1.98
N LEU A 70 2.11 15.54 -2.13
CA LEU A 70 3.14 14.91 -1.27
C LEU A 70 3.05 15.36 0.19
N LYS A 71 2.57 16.57 0.45
CA LYS A 71 2.29 17.04 1.81
C LYS A 71 1.14 16.24 2.42
N CYS A 72 0.04 16.06 1.69
CA CYS A 72 -1.10 15.24 2.12
C CYS A 72 -0.69 13.78 2.34
N VAL A 73 0.08 13.17 1.43
CA VAL A 73 0.54 11.78 1.54
C VAL A 73 1.35 11.54 2.82
N LYS A 74 2.12 12.53 3.26
CA LYS A 74 2.95 12.44 4.47
C LYS A 74 2.24 12.88 5.74
N ASP A 75 1.05 13.45 5.63
CA ASP A 75 0.25 13.89 6.78
C ASP A 75 -0.62 12.75 7.33
N GLN A 76 -0.75 12.66 8.67
CA GLN A 76 -1.49 11.60 9.35
C GLN A 76 -2.99 11.57 8.99
N ASN A 77 -3.58 12.69 8.60
CA ASN A 77 -4.97 12.83 8.19
C ASN A 77 -5.11 12.90 6.66
N GLY A 78 -4.25 13.70 6.02
CA GLY A 78 -4.27 13.97 4.58
C GLY A 78 -4.09 12.71 3.73
N ASN A 79 -3.30 11.74 4.18
CA ASN A 79 -3.11 10.48 3.46
C ASN A 79 -4.42 9.71 3.21
N HIS A 80 -5.37 9.77 4.16
CA HIS A 80 -6.68 9.15 4.01
C HIS A 80 -7.54 9.82 2.93
N VAL A 81 -7.39 11.14 2.76
CA VAL A 81 -8.09 11.88 1.69
C VAL A 81 -7.52 11.50 0.32
N ILE A 82 -6.19 11.42 0.19
CA ILE A 82 -5.55 10.97 -1.06
C ILE A 82 -5.97 9.51 -1.38
N GLN A 83 -5.97 8.61 -0.40
CA GLN A 83 -6.46 7.24 -0.60
C GLN A 83 -7.90 7.23 -1.10
N LYS A 84 -8.78 8.04 -0.50
CA LYS A 84 -10.19 8.14 -0.89
C LYS A 84 -10.35 8.75 -2.30
N ALA A 85 -9.55 9.73 -2.67
CA ALA A 85 -9.53 10.26 -4.02
C ALA A 85 -9.18 9.18 -5.06
N ILE A 86 -8.14 8.36 -4.79
CA ILE A 86 -7.75 7.25 -5.66
C ILE A 86 -8.87 6.20 -5.80
N GLU A 87 -9.60 5.93 -4.72
CA GLU A 87 -10.69 4.93 -4.70
C GLU A 87 -11.96 5.39 -5.43
N ARG A 88 -12.27 6.68 -5.44
CA ARG A 88 -13.61 7.19 -5.78
C ARG A 88 -13.66 8.17 -6.95
N VAL A 89 -12.57 8.81 -7.27
CA VAL A 89 -12.52 9.81 -8.33
C VAL A 89 -12.03 9.16 -9.62
N PRO A 90 -12.66 9.41 -10.77
CA PRO A 90 -12.21 8.88 -12.06
C PRO A 90 -10.75 9.21 -12.36
N ALA A 91 -10.05 8.28 -13.00
CA ALA A 91 -8.61 8.34 -13.25
C ALA A 91 -8.15 9.63 -13.95
N GLU A 92 -8.93 10.13 -14.88
CA GLU A 92 -8.68 11.36 -15.63
C GLU A 92 -8.55 12.62 -14.75
N HIS A 93 -9.18 12.62 -13.58
CA HIS A 93 -9.15 13.74 -12.64
C HIS A 93 -8.09 13.63 -11.55
N ILE A 94 -7.42 12.47 -11.42
CA ILE A 94 -6.41 12.21 -10.40
C ILE A 94 -5.02 11.92 -10.95
N GLN A 95 -4.79 12.09 -12.26
CA GLN A 95 -3.51 11.83 -12.88
C GLN A 95 -2.36 12.62 -12.23
N PHE A 96 -2.63 13.82 -11.73
CA PHE A 96 -1.66 14.64 -11.00
C PHE A 96 -1.17 13.96 -9.70
N ILE A 97 -2.04 13.17 -9.03
CA ILE A 97 -1.64 12.38 -7.85
C ILE A 97 -0.59 11.36 -8.26
N ILE A 98 -0.85 10.62 -9.34
CA ILE A 98 0.06 9.58 -9.85
C ILE A 98 1.38 10.21 -10.28
N ASN A 99 1.34 11.33 -11.00
CA ASN A 99 2.52 12.05 -11.44
C ASN A 99 3.41 12.53 -10.29
N ALA A 100 2.81 12.92 -9.15
CA ALA A 100 3.55 13.32 -7.96
C ALA A 100 4.36 12.18 -7.32
N PHE A 101 4.03 10.92 -7.60
CA PHE A 101 4.78 9.76 -7.12
C PHE A 101 5.95 9.35 -8.02
N THR A 102 5.96 9.79 -9.27
CA THR A 102 7.01 9.42 -10.24
C THR A 102 8.39 9.78 -9.72
N GLY A 103 9.31 8.81 -9.72
CA GLY A 103 10.67 8.96 -9.19
C GLY A 103 10.78 8.96 -7.66
N GLN A 104 9.67 8.77 -6.93
CA GLN A 104 9.64 8.78 -5.46
C GLN A 104 8.94 7.56 -4.84
N VAL A 105 8.51 6.60 -5.65
CA VAL A 105 7.71 5.44 -5.19
C VAL A 105 8.44 4.66 -4.12
N THR A 106 9.71 4.31 -4.32
CA THR A 106 10.51 3.57 -3.33
C THR A 106 10.61 4.32 -1.99
N ARG A 107 10.85 5.63 -2.02
CA ARG A 107 10.93 6.47 -0.83
C ARG A 107 9.59 6.55 -0.09
N LEU A 108 8.49 6.69 -0.83
CA LEU A 108 7.14 6.76 -0.26
C LEU A 108 6.65 5.39 0.23
N ALA A 109 7.10 4.29 -0.38
CA ALA A 109 6.83 2.94 0.10
C ALA A 109 7.45 2.67 1.48
N ALA A 110 8.57 3.32 1.81
CA ALA A 110 9.22 3.26 3.12
C ALA A 110 8.68 4.33 4.12
N HIS A 111 7.57 5.02 3.79
CA HIS A 111 6.96 6.02 4.66
C HIS A 111 5.71 5.44 5.37
N PRO A 112 5.45 5.74 6.67
CA PRO A 112 4.34 5.16 7.44
C PRO A 112 2.95 5.34 6.79
N TYR A 113 2.72 6.46 6.12
CA TYR A 113 1.45 6.74 5.44
C TYR A 113 1.54 6.52 3.93
N GLY A 114 2.69 6.85 3.31
CA GLY A 114 2.91 6.68 1.88
C GLY A 114 2.75 5.23 1.41
N CYS A 115 3.18 4.26 2.22
CA CYS A 115 3.02 2.83 1.92
C CYS A 115 1.54 2.44 1.74
N ARG A 116 0.62 3.07 2.47
CA ARG A 116 -0.82 2.83 2.35
C ARG A 116 -1.38 3.41 1.04
N VAL A 117 -0.93 4.62 0.69
CA VAL A 117 -1.34 5.25 -0.56
C VAL A 117 -0.88 4.43 -1.76
N ILE A 118 0.37 3.94 -1.77
CA ILE A 118 0.89 3.08 -2.85
C ILE A 118 0.08 1.79 -2.97
N GLN A 119 -0.31 1.14 -1.87
CA GLN A 119 -1.18 -0.03 -1.93
C GLN A 119 -2.53 0.29 -2.60
N ARG A 120 -3.14 1.44 -2.31
CA ARG A 120 -4.37 1.90 -2.99
C ARG A 120 -4.14 2.18 -4.47
N MET A 121 -3.01 2.78 -4.84
CA MET A 121 -2.66 2.99 -6.24
C MET A 121 -2.52 1.66 -6.99
N LEU A 122 -1.91 0.65 -6.40
CA LEU A 122 -1.77 -0.69 -6.99
C LEU A 122 -3.13 -1.40 -7.17
N GLU A 123 -4.12 -1.10 -6.32
CA GLU A 123 -5.47 -1.67 -6.41
C GLU A 123 -6.38 -0.96 -7.41
N HIS A 124 -6.29 0.36 -7.53
CA HIS A 124 -7.29 1.18 -8.20
C HIS A 124 -6.82 1.89 -9.46
N CYS A 125 -5.50 2.10 -9.64
CA CYS A 125 -5.00 2.77 -10.83
C CYS A 125 -5.06 1.87 -12.08
N GLU A 126 -5.22 2.50 -13.24
CA GLU A 126 -5.16 1.84 -14.54
C GLU A 126 -3.77 1.26 -14.83
N GLU A 127 -3.73 0.30 -15.76
CA GLU A 127 -2.53 -0.49 -16.06
C GLU A 127 -1.27 0.35 -16.35
N PRO A 128 -1.28 1.41 -17.17
CA PRO A 128 -0.06 2.18 -17.46
C PRO A 128 0.56 2.80 -16.20
N SER A 129 -0.29 3.35 -15.32
CA SER A 129 0.12 3.96 -14.05
C SER A 129 0.61 2.92 -13.06
N ARG A 130 -0.09 1.79 -12.96
CA ARG A 130 0.29 0.66 -12.09
C ARG A 130 1.65 0.09 -12.50
N GLN A 131 1.90 -0.09 -13.79
CA GLN A 131 3.20 -0.57 -14.29
C GLN A 131 4.35 0.40 -14.02
N SER A 132 4.09 1.71 -14.08
CA SER A 132 5.10 2.71 -13.71
C SER A 132 5.49 2.59 -12.22
N ILE A 133 4.52 2.44 -11.33
CA ILE A 133 4.74 2.23 -9.90
C ILE A 133 5.50 0.92 -9.65
N LEU A 134 5.07 -0.19 -10.25
CA LEU A 134 5.71 -1.50 -10.11
C LEU A 134 7.16 -1.49 -10.58
N ARG A 135 7.49 -0.76 -11.64
CA ARG A 135 8.87 -0.63 -12.13
C ARG A 135 9.79 -0.02 -11.07
N GLU A 136 9.38 1.04 -10.39
CA GLU A 136 10.14 1.65 -9.30
C GLU A 136 10.22 0.74 -8.06
N LEU A 137 9.12 0.04 -7.71
CA LEU A 137 9.12 -0.93 -6.60
C LEU A 137 10.08 -2.09 -6.86
N HIS A 138 10.11 -2.62 -8.09
CA HIS A 138 11.05 -3.68 -8.48
C HIS A 138 12.51 -3.20 -8.43
N ALA A 139 12.78 -1.95 -8.80
CA ALA A 139 14.13 -1.38 -8.70
C ALA A 139 14.62 -1.27 -7.24
N GLY A 140 13.71 -0.99 -6.30
CA GLY A 140 14.01 -0.85 -4.87
C GLY A 140 13.65 -2.08 -4.01
N VAL A 141 13.34 -3.23 -4.60
CA VAL A 141 12.72 -4.37 -3.92
C VAL A 141 13.50 -4.86 -2.70
N TYR A 142 14.83 -4.95 -2.79
CA TYR A 142 15.67 -5.43 -1.69
C TYR A 142 15.58 -4.55 -0.45
N SER A 143 15.67 -3.23 -0.62
CA SER A 143 15.54 -2.29 0.49
C SER A 143 14.15 -2.30 1.10
N LEU A 144 13.11 -2.44 0.26
CA LEU A 144 11.72 -2.46 0.72
C LEU A 144 11.37 -3.74 1.49
N ILE A 145 11.94 -4.88 1.13
CA ILE A 145 11.74 -6.16 1.85
C ILE A 145 12.18 -6.03 3.31
N THR A 146 13.27 -5.32 3.58
CA THR A 146 13.83 -5.16 4.93
C THR A 146 13.34 -3.91 5.66
N ASP A 147 12.56 -3.05 5.00
CA ASP A 147 12.03 -1.82 5.59
C ASP A 147 10.77 -2.08 6.43
N GLN A 148 10.62 -1.33 7.53
CA GLN A 148 9.51 -1.48 8.46
C GLN A 148 8.12 -1.19 7.85
N TYR A 149 8.03 -0.38 6.79
CA TYR A 149 6.79 -0.06 6.07
C TYR A 149 6.77 -0.63 4.66
N GLY A 150 7.91 -0.61 3.98
CA GLY A 150 8.07 -1.14 2.63
C GLY A 150 7.72 -2.62 2.52
N ASN A 151 7.98 -3.41 3.56
CA ASN A 151 7.63 -4.84 3.58
C ASN A 151 6.14 -5.08 3.33
N TYR A 152 5.25 -4.20 3.81
CA TYR A 152 3.81 -4.31 3.57
C TYR A 152 3.43 -4.07 2.10
N VAL A 153 4.12 -3.15 1.43
CA VAL A 153 3.91 -2.90 0.00
C VAL A 153 4.36 -4.12 -0.82
N ILE A 154 5.51 -4.71 -0.48
CA ILE A 154 6.01 -5.91 -1.15
C ILE A 154 5.08 -7.12 -0.90
N GLN A 155 4.61 -7.32 0.34
CA GLN A 155 3.61 -8.34 0.64
C GLN A 155 2.32 -8.13 -0.18
N HIS A 156 1.88 -6.88 -0.36
CA HIS A 156 0.72 -6.55 -1.18
C HIS A 156 0.92 -6.93 -2.65
N VAL A 157 2.10 -6.65 -3.24
CA VAL A 157 2.44 -7.09 -4.60
C VAL A 157 2.41 -8.61 -4.73
N ILE A 158 2.92 -9.34 -3.74
CA ILE A 158 2.89 -10.82 -3.73
C ILE A 158 1.44 -11.33 -3.67
N GLU A 159 0.60 -10.73 -2.84
CA GLU A 159 -0.75 -11.23 -2.56
C GLU A 159 -1.77 -10.84 -3.66
N LYS A 160 -1.73 -9.59 -4.11
CA LYS A 160 -2.73 -8.97 -5.00
C LYS A 160 -2.22 -8.67 -6.40
N GLY A 161 -0.90 -8.72 -6.61
CA GLY A 161 -0.29 -8.42 -7.90
C GLY A 161 -0.57 -9.47 -8.97
N GLN A 162 -0.28 -9.12 -10.21
CA GLN A 162 -0.31 -10.05 -11.33
C GLN A 162 0.75 -11.14 -11.16
N GLU A 163 0.55 -12.29 -11.80
CA GLU A 163 1.44 -13.44 -11.66
C GLU A 163 2.90 -13.12 -12.02
N GLN A 164 3.11 -12.31 -13.04
CA GLN A 164 4.44 -11.89 -13.46
C GLN A 164 5.18 -11.12 -12.35
N ASP A 165 4.52 -10.14 -11.73
CA ASP A 165 5.11 -9.32 -10.67
C ASP A 165 5.33 -10.13 -9.40
N ARG A 166 4.35 -10.96 -9.04
CA ARG A 166 4.45 -11.91 -7.93
C ARG A 166 5.64 -12.84 -8.10
N THR A 167 5.77 -13.48 -9.26
CA THR A 167 6.85 -14.42 -9.56
C THR A 167 8.21 -13.74 -9.45
N ARG A 168 8.35 -12.52 -9.99
CA ARG A 168 9.58 -11.74 -9.93
C ARG A 168 9.99 -11.43 -8.49
N VAL A 169 9.05 -10.95 -7.67
CA VAL A 169 9.32 -10.64 -6.25
C VAL A 169 9.69 -11.89 -5.48
N ILE A 170 8.93 -12.98 -5.64
CA ILE A 170 9.22 -14.25 -4.93
C ILE A 170 10.59 -14.80 -5.32
N THR A 171 10.97 -14.74 -6.59
CA THR A 171 12.32 -15.14 -7.03
C THR A 171 13.41 -14.31 -6.36
N THR A 172 13.18 -13.00 -6.22
CA THR A 172 14.11 -12.13 -5.46
C THR A 172 14.20 -12.54 -3.98
N VAL A 173 13.07 -12.89 -3.35
CA VAL A 173 13.06 -13.35 -1.95
C VAL A 173 13.81 -14.67 -1.81
N ILE A 174 13.63 -15.62 -2.73
CA ILE A 174 14.31 -16.92 -2.74
C ILE A 174 15.82 -16.76 -2.85
N SER A 175 16.32 -15.79 -3.64
CA SER A 175 17.76 -15.55 -3.79
C SER A 175 18.46 -15.14 -2.49
N GLN A 176 17.72 -14.67 -1.49
CA GLN A 176 18.21 -14.26 -0.17
C GLN A 176 17.43 -14.94 0.97
N LEU A 177 16.88 -16.12 0.70
CA LEU A 177 15.92 -16.80 1.58
C LEU A 177 16.38 -16.88 3.04
N LEU A 178 17.62 -17.33 3.26
CA LEU A 178 18.14 -17.58 4.61
C LEU A 178 18.38 -16.29 5.39
N SER A 179 18.89 -15.25 4.76
CA SER A 179 19.13 -13.95 5.41
C SER A 179 17.81 -13.24 5.71
N PHE A 180 16.89 -13.22 4.76
CA PHE A 180 15.57 -12.61 4.95
C PHE A 180 14.73 -13.34 5.99
N SER A 181 14.85 -14.67 6.09
CA SER A 181 14.14 -15.45 7.12
C SER A 181 14.52 -15.07 8.56
N LYS A 182 15.73 -14.58 8.77
CA LYS A 182 16.23 -14.15 10.09
C LYS A 182 16.04 -12.65 10.35
N HIS A 183 15.43 -11.92 9.43
CA HIS A 183 15.24 -10.48 9.56
C HIS A 183 13.83 -10.14 10.07
N LYS A 184 13.72 -9.22 11.03
CA LYS A 184 12.46 -8.83 11.69
C LYS A 184 11.31 -8.53 10.72
N PHE A 185 11.56 -7.78 9.66
CA PHE A 185 10.53 -7.38 8.70
C PHE A 185 10.48 -8.29 7.48
N ALA A 186 11.65 -8.68 6.97
CA ALA A 186 11.73 -9.50 5.78
C ALA A 186 11.14 -10.91 5.98
N SER A 187 11.19 -11.47 7.21
CA SER A 187 10.58 -12.76 7.51
C SER A 187 9.09 -12.79 7.16
N ASN A 188 8.36 -11.69 7.36
CA ASN A 188 6.95 -11.59 6.96
C ASN A 188 6.77 -11.68 5.42
N VAL A 189 7.71 -11.10 4.66
CA VAL A 189 7.71 -11.19 3.19
C VAL A 189 8.04 -12.62 2.76
N VAL A 190 8.98 -13.29 3.44
CA VAL A 190 9.29 -14.71 3.18
C VAL A 190 8.08 -15.59 3.45
N GLU A 191 7.38 -15.42 4.58
CA GLU A 191 6.16 -16.18 4.87
C GLU A 191 5.08 -15.99 3.80
N LYS A 192 4.86 -14.75 3.35
CA LYS A 192 3.92 -14.43 2.27
C LYS A 192 4.36 -15.06 0.94
N SER A 193 5.67 -15.04 0.65
CA SER A 193 6.24 -15.68 -0.54
C SER A 193 6.00 -17.19 -0.55
N ILE A 194 6.24 -17.88 0.56
CA ILE A 194 5.97 -19.32 0.72
C ILE A 194 4.49 -19.63 0.44
N GLN A 195 3.60 -18.82 0.96
CA GLN A 195 2.15 -18.99 0.77
C GLN A 195 1.73 -18.89 -0.69
N CYS A 196 2.31 -17.93 -1.44
CA CYS A 196 1.92 -17.58 -2.81
C CYS A 196 2.84 -18.17 -3.88
N ALA A 197 3.88 -18.91 -3.51
CA ALA A 197 4.85 -19.53 -4.41
C ALA A 197 4.19 -20.58 -5.32
N ASN A 198 4.61 -20.64 -6.57
CA ASN A 198 4.27 -21.73 -7.48
C ASN A 198 5.06 -23.02 -7.17
N ALA A 199 4.74 -24.12 -7.86
CA ALA A 199 5.38 -25.42 -7.60
C ALA A 199 6.90 -25.40 -7.74
N SER A 200 7.42 -24.75 -8.78
CA SER A 200 8.88 -24.62 -9.02
C SER A 200 9.57 -23.82 -7.91
N GLN A 201 8.97 -22.71 -7.49
CA GLN A 201 9.49 -21.88 -6.41
C GLN A 201 9.46 -22.61 -5.05
N ARG A 202 8.41 -23.39 -4.78
CA ARG A 202 8.34 -24.24 -3.57
C ARG A 202 9.43 -25.32 -3.54
N ALA A 203 9.67 -25.96 -4.69
CA ALA A 203 10.74 -26.94 -4.82
C ALA A 203 12.12 -26.30 -4.55
N GLU A 204 12.36 -25.10 -5.05
CA GLU A 204 13.60 -24.38 -4.81
C GLU A 204 13.74 -23.94 -3.34
N ILE A 205 12.68 -23.46 -2.70
CA ILE A 205 12.67 -23.16 -1.27
C ILE A 205 13.02 -24.41 -0.46
N LEU A 206 12.39 -25.56 -0.76
CA LEU A 206 12.69 -26.83 -0.10
C LEU A 206 14.16 -27.21 -0.27
N ARG A 207 14.67 -27.11 -1.50
CA ARG A 207 16.07 -27.41 -1.79
C ARG A 207 17.03 -26.57 -0.96
N ILE A 208 16.80 -25.25 -0.88
CA ILE A 208 17.65 -24.34 -0.09
C ILE A 208 17.59 -24.67 1.41
N LEU A 209 16.41 -24.99 1.94
CA LEU A 209 16.22 -25.28 3.36
C LEU A 209 16.86 -26.61 3.79
N THR A 210 16.89 -27.59 2.89
CA THR A 210 17.37 -28.97 3.20
C THR A 210 18.82 -29.24 2.77
N SER A 211 19.37 -28.43 1.84
CA SER A 211 20.77 -28.61 1.39
C SER A 211 21.74 -28.28 2.50
N PRO A 212 22.63 -29.24 2.89
CA PRO A 212 23.61 -28.98 3.92
C PRO A 212 24.64 -27.93 3.47
N ASN A 213 25.11 -27.13 4.43
CA ASN A 213 26.24 -26.23 4.22
C ASN A 213 27.57 -26.99 4.14
N GLU A 214 28.68 -26.28 3.94
CA GLU A 214 30.04 -26.87 3.89
C GLU A 214 30.43 -27.68 5.17
N ARG A 215 29.71 -27.45 6.28
CA ARG A 215 29.90 -28.17 7.56
C ARG A 215 28.93 -29.34 7.72
N GLY A 216 28.12 -29.67 6.71
CA GLY A 216 27.13 -30.74 6.77
C GLY A 216 25.86 -30.37 7.55
N GLU A 217 25.66 -29.11 7.96
CA GLU A 217 24.51 -28.67 8.74
C GLU A 217 23.40 -28.19 7.81
N SER A 218 22.17 -28.61 8.02
CA SER A 218 21.00 -28.10 7.31
C SER A 218 20.63 -26.70 7.81
N PRO A 219 20.42 -25.73 6.91
CA PRO A 219 19.91 -24.39 7.26
C PRO A 219 18.60 -24.42 8.05
N LEU A 220 17.78 -25.47 7.85
CA LEU A 220 16.52 -25.70 8.54
C LEU A 220 16.67 -25.64 10.08
N LEU A 221 17.66 -26.34 10.64
CA LEU A 221 17.89 -26.33 12.09
C LEU A 221 18.27 -24.94 12.61
N GLY A 222 19.09 -24.24 11.85
CA GLY A 222 19.47 -22.85 12.17
C GLY A 222 18.28 -21.90 12.19
N LEU A 223 17.35 -22.05 11.24
CA LEU A 223 16.13 -21.23 11.19
C LEU A 223 15.13 -21.61 12.30
N MET A 224 15.01 -22.88 12.65
CA MET A 224 14.12 -23.32 13.74
C MET A 224 14.50 -22.71 15.10
N ARG A 225 15.77 -22.41 15.31
CA ARG A 225 16.30 -21.78 16.55
C ARG A 225 16.30 -20.25 16.50
N ASP A 226 16.09 -19.66 15.31
CA ASP A 226 16.09 -18.21 15.14
C ASP A 226 14.76 -17.59 15.58
N GLN A 227 14.82 -16.41 16.20
CA GLN A 227 13.62 -15.71 16.71
C GLN A 227 12.58 -15.35 15.65
N TYR A 228 12.97 -15.17 14.38
CA TYR A 228 12.08 -14.91 13.24
C TYR A 228 11.98 -16.11 12.30
N GLY A 229 13.10 -16.80 12.07
CA GLY A 229 13.19 -17.95 11.17
C GLY A 229 12.27 -19.09 11.55
N ASN A 230 11.98 -19.29 12.84
CA ASN A 230 11.05 -20.35 13.28
C ASN A 230 9.63 -20.17 12.73
N TYR A 231 9.14 -18.92 12.57
CA TYR A 231 7.83 -18.62 11.96
C TYR A 231 7.81 -18.98 10.48
N VAL A 232 8.92 -18.69 9.77
CA VAL A 232 9.09 -19.07 8.37
C VAL A 232 9.00 -20.59 8.20
N ILE A 233 9.71 -21.37 9.03
CA ILE A 233 9.65 -22.84 8.98
C ILE A 233 8.24 -23.35 9.30
N ARG A 234 7.59 -22.82 10.31
CA ARG A 234 6.19 -23.17 10.63
C ARG A 234 5.25 -22.90 9.48
N LYS A 235 5.43 -21.77 8.77
CA LYS A 235 4.64 -21.42 7.58
C LYS A 235 4.90 -22.41 6.45
N PHE A 236 6.17 -22.73 6.19
CA PHE A 236 6.55 -23.69 5.17
C PHE A 236 5.91 -25.05 5.39
N MET A 237 6.00 -25.58 6.61
CA MET A 237 5.39 -26.89 6.96
C MET A 237 3.87 -26.92 6.73
N ARG A 238 3.17 -25.81 7.00
CA ARG A 238 1.72 -25.71 6.77
C ARG A 238 1.33 -25.64 5.29
N CYS A 239 2.22 -25.16 4.42
CA CYS A 239 1.95 -25.01 2.99
C CYS A 239 2.51 -26.19 2.18
N ALA A 240 3.33 -27.07 2.77
CA ALA A 240 3.91 -28.24 2.13
C ALA A 240 3.02 -29.50 2.25
N VAL A 241 1.99 -29.42 3.10
CA VAL A 241 0.93 -30.43 3.27
C VAL A 241 -0.32 -29.99 2.50
#